data_a953d63b0d7cd223ec2f8b077de9ef3f
#
_entry.id   a953d63b0d7cd223ec2f8b077de9ef3f
#
_cell.length_a   1.000
_cell.length_b   1.000
_cell.length_c   1.000
_cell.angle_alpha   90.00
_cell.angle_beta   90.00
_cell.angle_gamma   90.00
#
_symmetry.space_group_name_H-M   'P 1'
#
loop_
_entity.id
_entity.type
_entity.pdbx_description
1 polymer ?
#
loop_
_entity_poly.entity_id
_entity_poly.type
_entity_poly.pdbx_seq_one_letter_code
_entity_poly.pdbx_strand_id
1 'polypeptide(L)'
;EIFRINFSGAKNYVLKTSYVAIIFVLFTVPLVYPDPSSGNWISVVDIPPTILTGGTTFPPTNDWLETLDWIKNNTDKDAVIASWWDYGYWITTMSDRTTFIDNSTLIDSRIKHMAKIFLSSPDEGWNMLNEWNANYVVIFITAERLENFSNSGERLYVLGKGGDETKAQWFIRIAGLPIQEYLHSDFFTINNNLLNNTLLGKMIPYTPIAYYDQSTGQSWTEFRPGFIPLYVEDIQYMSENSPLKLVYSSPSFNNDKNGSMNIVLVYEINPNYVVLNSP
;
A
#
# COMPACT_ATOMS: atom_id res chain seq x y z
N GLU A 1 -3.89 23.02 42.80
CA GLU A 1 -3.06 24.15 43.28
C GLU A 1 -1.73 24.24 42.55
N ILE A 2 -1.78 24.44 41.24
CA ILE A 2 -0.58 24.61 40.42
C ILE A 2 -0.47 26.12 40.11
N PHE A 3 0.55 26.75 40.70
CA PHE A 3 0.96 28.16 40.49
C PHE A 3 0.09 29.30 41.04
N ARG A 4 0.05 29.50 42.36
CA ARG A 4 -0.15 30.82 42.95
C ARG A 4 1.19 31.59 42.96
N ILE A 5 1.50 32.29 41.88
CA ILE A 5 2.60 33.26 41.85
C ILE A 5 2.07 34.58 42.39
N ASN A 6 2.49 34.95 43.58
CA ASN A 6 2.07 36.23 44.19
C ASN A 6 3.02 37.34 43.74
N PHE A 7 2.56 38.17 42.82
CA PHE A 7 3.35 39.25 42.20
C PHE A 7 2.97 40.61 42.74
N SER A 8 3.79 41.25 43.58
CA SER A 8 3.62 42.62 44.09
C SER A 8 4.69 43.57 43.54
N GLY A 9 4.28 44.73 42.97
CA GLY A 9 5.16 45.83 42.51
C GLY A 9 5.65 45.72 41.05
N ALA A 10 6.43 46.72 40.60
CA ALA A 10 6.94 46.84 39.23
C ALA A 10 7.80 45.67 38.77
N LYS A 11 8.59 45.08 39.67
CA LYS A 11 9.34 43.83 39.41
C LYS A 11 8.42 42.71 38.96
N ASN A 12 7.21 42.64 39.48
CA ASN A 12 6.25 41.61 39.19
C ASN A 12 5.60 41.80 37.83
N TYR A 13 5.50 43.05 37.34
CA TYR A 13 5.00 43.31 35.99
C TYR A 13 5.99 42.77 34.93
N VAL A 14 7.27 43.09 35.11
CA VAL A 14 8.33 42.57 34.23
C VAL A 14 8.37 41.04 34.27
N LEU A 15 8.26 40.42 35.44
CA LEU A 15 8.26 38.99 35.57
C LEU A 15 7.04 38.34 34.88
N LYS A 16 5.84 38.91 35.02
CA LYS A 16 4.63 38.46 34.33
C LYS A 16 4.77 38.56 32.82
N THR A 17 5.25 39.70 32.35
CA THR A 17 5.43 39.91 30.90
C THR A 17 6.47 38.95 30.31
N SER A 18 7.58 38.76 31.04
CA SER A 18 8.61 37.76 30.63
C SER A 18 8.06 36.33 30.62
N TYR A 19 7.26 35.94 31.59
CA TYR A 19 6.62 34.63 31.65
C TYR A 19 5.66 34.43 30.48
N VAL A 20 4.80 35.40 30.19
CA VAL A 20 3.89 35.34 29.04
C VAL A 20 4.66 35.29 27.73
N ALA A 21 5.74 36.11 27.60
CA ALA A 21 6.60 36.06 26.41
C ALA A 21 7.28 34.70 26.22
N ILE A 22 7.81 34.10 27.30
CA ILE A 22 8.40 32.79 27.25
C ILE A 22 7.39 31.71 26.81
N ILE A 23 6.19 31.74 27.42
CA ILE A 23 5.10 30.82 27.00
C ILE A 23 4.76 31.02 25.54
N PHE A 24 4.59 32.26 25.10
CA PHE A 24 4.29 32.57 23.71
C PHE A 24 5.37 32.04 22.76
N VAL A 25 6.66 32.25 23.09
CA VAL A 25 7.78 31.73 22.31
C VAL A 25 7.79 30.21 22.31
N LEU A 26 7.57 29.56 23.46
CA LEU A 26 7.54 28.09 23.55
C LEU A 26 6.44 27.46 22.70
N PHE A 27 5.30 28.13 22.53
CA PHE A 27 4.22 27.66 21.67
C PHE A 27 4.37 28.10 20.22
N THR A 28 4.90 29.30 19.96
CA THR A 28 4.96 29.84 18.59
C THR A 28 6.16 29.32 17.80
N VAL A 29 7.32 29.15 18.46
CA VAL A 29 8.54 28.66 17.78
C VAL A 29 8.34 27.27 17.19
N PRO A 30 7.79 26.27 17.88
CA PRO A 30 7.55 24.96 17.28
C PRO A 30 6.52 24.95 16.16
N LEU A 31 5.68 26.00 16.00
CA LEU A 31 4.74 26.10 14.89
C LEU A 31 5.44 26.40 13.56
N VAL A 32 6.49 27.21 13.61
CA VAL A 32 7.16 27.74 12.40
C VAL A 32 8.60 27.28 12.25
N TYR A 33 9.21 26.74 13.31
CA TYR A 33 10.61 26.30 13.34
C TYR A 33 10.71 24.91 13.98
N PRO A 34 11.50 23.96 13.45
CA PRO A 34 12.42 24.08 12.31
C PRO A 34 11.69 24.27 10.96
N ASP A 35 12.48 24.49 9.89
CA ASP A 35 11.99 24.59 8.51
C ASP A 35 10.90 23.54 8.21
N PRO A 36 9.86 23.85 7.40
CA PRO A 36 8.80 22.91 7.01
C PRO A 36 9.31 21.56 6.51
N SER A 37 10.47 21.52 5.86
CA SER A 37 11.12 20.27 5.43
C SER A 37 11.58 19.37 6.58
N SER A 38 11.76 19.92 7.77
CA SER A 38 12.20 19.22 9.00
C SER A 38 11.04 18.86 9.94
N GLY A 39 9.80 19.18 9.58
CA GLY A 39 8.60 18.77 10.31
C GLY A 39 8.25 19.68 11.49
N ASN A 40 7.93 20.95 11.26
CA ASN A 40 7.28 21.81 12.26
C ASN A 40 5.78 21.46 12.42
N TRP A 41 5.10 22.01 13.42
CA TRP A 41 3.71 21.70 13.68
C TRP A 41 2.77 22.07 12.53
N ILE A 42 3.05 23.17 11.81
CA ILE A 42 2.23 23.58 10.66
C ILE A 42 2.37 22.57 9.53
N SER A 43 3.60 22.12 9.21
CA SER A 43 3.80 21.13 8.18
C SER A 43 3.19 19.76 8.55
N VAL A 44 3.15 19.41 9.83
CA VAL A 44 2.47 18.19 10.29
C VAL A 44 0.96 18.25 10.12
N VAL A 45 0.36 19.47 10.34
CA VAL A 45 -1.08 19.67 10.12
C VAL A 45 -1.45 19.64 8.64
N ASP A 46 -0.52 20.03 7.75
CA ASP A 46 -0.72 20.01 6.30
C ASP A 46 -0.48 18.63 5.67
N ILE A 47 0.01 17.65 6.44
CA ILE A 47 0.19 16.28 5.93
C ILE A 47 -1.20 15.66 5.69
N PRO A 48 -1.49 15.21 4.46
CA PRO A 48 -2.75 14.54 4.16
C PRO A 48 -2.95 13.31 5.04
N PRO A 49 -4.19 13.01 5.46
CA PRO A 49 -4.49 11.76 6.15
C PRO A 49 -3.95 10.55 5.39
N THR A 50 -3.35 9.60 6.10
CA THR A 50 -2.71 8.42 5.49
C THR A 50 -3.63 7.62 4.57
N ILE A 51 -4.93 7.63 4.83
CA ILE A 51 -5.92 6.97 3.97
C ILE A 51 -5.99 7.56 2.56
N LEU A 52 -5.69 8.84 2.39
CA LEU A 52 -5.68 9.49 1.07
C LEU A 52 -4.41 9.20 0.26
N THR A 53 -3.32 8.83 0.96
CA THR A 53 -2.04 8.52 0.30
C THR A 53 -1.73 7.03 0.30
N GLY A 54 -2.53 6.21 1.01
CA GLY A 54 -2.20 4.82 1.27
C GLY A 54 -0.94 4.63 2.12
N GLY A 55 -0.49 5.68 2.83
CA GLY A 55 0.79 5.69 3.56
C GLY A 55 2.02 5.87 2.66
N THR A 56 1.84 6.30 1.42
CA THR A 56 2.92 6.54 0.44
C THR A 56 3.29 8.02 0.35
N THR A 57 4.33 8.32 -0.44
CA THR A 57 4.73 9.69 -0.80
C THR A 57 4.00 10.24 -2.02
N PHE A 58 3.06 9.48 -2.58
CA PHE A 58 2.26 9.92 -3.73
C PHE A 58 1.23 10.98 -3.33
N PRO A 59 0.76 11.79 -4.29
CA PRO A 59 -0.30 12.76 -4.04
C PRO A 59 -1.55 12.10 -3.43
N PRO A 60 -2.30 12.80 -2.57
CA PRO A 60 -3.52 12.29 -2.00
C PRO A 60 -4.59 12.05 -3.08
N THR A 61 -5.29 10.93 -2.95
CA THR A 61 -6.38 10.50 -3.84
C THR A 61 -7.53 9.93 -3.01
N ASN A 62 -8.69 9.75 -3.63
CA ASN A 62 -9.86 9.13 -2.97
C ASN A 62 -9.93 7.61 -3.17
N ASP A 63 -8.92 6.98 -3.77
CA ASP A 63 -8.98 5.57 -4.15
C ASP A 63 -9.37 4.65 -2.99
N TRP A 64 -8.75 4.80 -1.82
CA TRP A 64 -9.13 4.05 -0.64
C TRP A 64 -10.54 4.35 -0.15
N LEU A 65 -10.95 5.63 -0.12
CA LEU A 65 -12.29 6.01 0.35
C LEU A 65 -13.38 5.42 -0.56
N GLU A 66 -13.19 5.50 -1.87
CA GLU A 66 -14.13 4.96 -2.85
C GLU A 66 -14.16 3.42 -2.83
N THR A 67 -12.99 2.78 -2.63
CA THR A 67 -12.92 1.32 -2.47
C THR A 67 -13.65 0.85 -1.22
N LEU A 68 -13.46 1.52 -0.09
CA LEU A 68 -14.13 1.17 1.17
C LEU A 68 -15.65 1.37 1.10
N ASP A 69 -16.10 2.42 0.41
CA ASP A 69 -17.52 2.64 0.14
C ASP A 69 -18.07 1.56 -0.80
N TRP A 70 -17.32 1.18 -1.83
CA TRP A 70 -17.71 0.09 -2.72
C TRP A 70 -17.83 -1.24 -1.96
N ILE A 71 -16.87 -1.62 -1.14
CA ILE A 71 -16.91 -2.82 -0.30
C ILE A 71 -18.16 -2.81 0.57
N LYS A 72 -18.45 -1.68 1.24
CA LYS A 72 -19.62 -1.53 2.11
C LYS A 72 -20.92 -1.77 1.39
N ASN A 73 -21.04 -1.31 0.16
CA ASN A 73 -22.30 -1.31 -0.58
C ASN A 73 -22.48 -2.54 -1.49
N ASN A 74 -21.40 -3.26 -1.83
CA ASN A 74 -21.42 -4.32 -2.84
C ASN A 74 -21.01 -5.70 -2.31
N THR A 75 -20.71 -5.84 -1.03
CA THR A 75 -20.40 -7.13 -0.41
C THR A 75 -21.40 -7.46 0.69
N ASP A 76 -21.54 -8.73 1.05
CA ASP A 76 -22.40 -9.17 2.14
C ASP A 76 -21.91 -8.60 3.48
N LYS A 77 -22.84 -8.36 4.42
CA LYS A 77 -22.51 -7.77 5.74
C LYS A 77 -21.59 -8.63 6.58
N ASP A 78 -21.65 -9.93 6.41
CA ASP A 78 -20.82 -10.93 7.07
C ASP A 78 -19.57 -11.31 6.24
N ALA A 79 -19.33 -10.63 5.13
CA ALA A 79 -18.15 -10.87 4.30
C ALA A 79 -16.85 -10.66 5.07
N VAL A 80 -15.92 -11.59 4.88
CA VAL A 80 -14.59 -11.56 5.44
C VAL A 80 -13.60 -11.11 4.36
N ILE A 81 -12.86 -10.04 4.65
CA ILE A 81 -11.91 -9.42 3.73
C ILE A 81 -10.48 -9.77 4.15
N ALA A 82 -9.76 -10.44 3.28
CA ALA A 82 -8.32 -10.67 3.45
C ALA A 82 -7.54 -9.46 2.92
N SER A 83 -6.60 -8.95 3.68
CA SER A 83 -5.71 -7.86 3.27
C SER A 83 -4.45 -7.85 4.11
N TRP A 84 -3.44 -7.09 3.72
CA TRP A 84 -2.34 -6.82 4.61
C TRP A 84 -2.82 -6.01 5.83
N TRP A 85 -2.18 -6.21 6.98
CA TRP A 85 -2.61 -5.67 8.28
C TRP A 85 -2.73 -4.13 8.30
N ASP A 86 -1.96 -3.42 7.48
CA ASP A 86 -1.98 -1.96 7.39
C ASP A 86 -3.38 -1.39 7.08
N TYR A 87 -4.22 -2.16 6.39
CA TYR A 87 -5.52 -1.72 5.88
C TYR A 87 -6.70 -2.18 6.74
N GLY A 88 -6.46 -3.08 7.68
CA GLY A 88 -7.53 -3.73 8.44
C GLY A 88 -8.44 -2.76 9.17
N TYR A 89 -7.91 -1.72 9.83
CA TYR A 89 -8.74 -0.71 10.49
C TYR A 89 -9.60 0.10 9.52
N TRP A 90 -9.08 0.44 8.35
CA TRP A 90 -9.89 1.14 7.36
C TRP A 90 -11.05 0.27 6.89
N ILE A 91 -10.80 -1.00 6.61
CA ILE A 91 -11.83 -1.95 6.19
C ILE A 91 -12.87 -2.14 7.30
N THR A 92 -12.45 -2.41 8.54
CA THR A 92 -13.40 -2.66 9.64
C THR A 92 -14.21 -1.43 10.02
N THR A 93 -13.58 -0.24 10.06
CA THR A 93 -14.25 0.98 10.55
C THR A 93 -15.09 1.67 9.50
N MET A 94 -14.69 1.63 8.23
CA MET A 94 -15.37 2.38 7.16
C MET A 94 -16.25 1.51 6.27
N SER A 95 -15.85 0.26 6.01
CA SER A 95 -16.69 -0.66 5.24
C SER A 95 -17.61 -1.49 6.11
N ASP A 96 -17.41 -1.53 7.43
CA ASP A 96 -18.18 -2.38 8.35
C ASP A 96 -18.09 -3.88 7.96
N ARG A 97 -16.85 -4.34 7.63
CA ARG A 97 -16.55 -5.73 7.25
C ARG A 97 -15.48 -6.32 8.14
N THR A 98 -15.51 -7.64 8.31
CA THR A 98 -14.54 -8.38 9.11
C THR A 98 -13.22 -8.54 8.34
N THR A 99 -12.07 -8.41 9.04
CA THR A 99 -10.74 -8.72 8.50
C THR A 99 -10.03 -9.77 9.36
N PHE A 100 -9.06 -10.49 8.79
CA PHE A 100 -8.25 -11.46 9.56
C PHE A 100 -7.26 -10.81 10.51
N ILE A 101 -6.68 -9.71 10.05
CA ILE A 101 -5.62 -8.97 10.71
C ILE A 101 -5.82 -7.48 10.48
N ASP A 102 -5.40 -6.71 11.45
CA ASP A 102 -5.44 -5.26 11.47
C ASP A 102 -4.25 -4.68 12.22
N ASN A 103 -4.20 -3.36 12.36
CA ASN A 103 -3.12 -2.64 13.02
C ASN A 103 -2.99 -2.95 14.53
N SER A 104 -3.98 -3.60 15.16
CA SER A 104 -3.91 -4.07 16.55
C SER A 104 -3.55 -5.55 16.69
N THR A 105 -3.34 -6.25 15.58
CA THR A 105 -3.01 -7.68 15.61
C THR A 105 -1.63 -7.90 16.20
N LEU A 106 -1.59 -8.41 17.45
CA LEU A 106 -0.35 -8.74 18.18
C LEU A 106 0.07 -10.20 17.99
N ILE A 107 -0.67 -10.98 17.21
CA ILE A 107 -0.42 -12.42 17.02
C ILE A 107 0.42 -12.61 15.77
N ASP A 108 1.72 -12.74 15.93
CA ASP A 108 2.71 -12.92 14.84
C ASP A 108 2.33 -14.05 13.88
N SER A 109 1.75 -15.14 14.40
CA SER A 109 1.34 -16.28 13.56
C SER A 109 0.26 -15.90 12.53
N ARG A 110 -0.66 -14.99 12.84
CA ARG A 110 -1.68 -14.53 11.89
C ARG A 110 -1.08 -13.67 10.80
N ILE A 111 -0.19 -12.74 11.16
CA ILE A 111 0.52 -11.90 10.18
C ILE A 111 1.38 -12.77 9.28
N LYS A 112 2.10 -13.74 9.86
CA LYS A 112 2.89 -14.71 9.11
C LYS A 112 2.03 -15.56 8.17
N HIS A 113 0.84 -15.95 8.60
CA HIS A 113 -0.08 -16.73 7.78
C HIS A 113 -0.55 -15.91 6.56
N MET A 114 -0.92 -14.64 6.74
CA MET A 114 -1.28 -13.77 5.63
C MET A 114 -0.12 -13.55 4.64
N ALA A 115 1.09 -13.37 5.15
CA ALA A 115 2.29 -13.29 4.31
C ALA A 115 2.49 -14.56 3.48
N LYS A 116 2.25 -15.74 4.07
CA LYS A 116 2.31 -17.02 3.36
C LYS A 116 1.22 -17.16 2.30
N ILE A 117 -0.01 -16.73 2.58
CA ILE A 117 -1.10 -16.70 1.59
C ILE A 117 -0.65 -15.93 0.35
N PHE A 118 -0.11 -14.74 0.53
CA PHE A 118 0.35 -13.91 -0.60
C PHE A 118 1.49 -14.54 -1.41
N LEU A 119 2.38 -15.28 -0.75
CA LEU A 119 3.58 -15.85 -1.38
C LEU A 119 3.43 -17.32 -1.80
N SER A 120 2.31 -17.96 -1.48
CA SER A 120 2.01 -19.32 -1.95
C SER A 120 1.57 -19.32 -3.41
N SER A 121 1.55 -20.50 -4.01
CA SER A 121 0.94 -20.70 -5.33
C SER A 121 -0.54 -20.27 -5.30
N PRO A 122 -1.13 -19.90 -6.46
CA PRO A 122 -2.54 -19.54 -6.52
C PRO A 122 -3.48 -20.58 -5.89
N ASP A 123 -3.23 -21.85 -6.12
CA ASP A 123 -4.05 -22.95 -5.59
C ASP A 123 -3.94 -23.10 -4.07
N GLU A 124 -2.70 -23.05 -3.55
CA GLU A 124 -2.47 -23.10 -2.11
C GLU A 124 -3.03 -21.85 -1.41
N GLY A 125 -2.82 -20.67 -1.99
CA GLY A 125 -3.35 -19.42 -1.47
C GLY A 125 -4.88 -19.43 -1.42
N TRP A 126 -5.53 -19.94 -2.46
CA TRP A 126 -6.98 -20.12 -2.48
C TRP A 126 -7.45 -21.07 -1.38
N ASN A 127 -6.81 -22.23 -1.19
CA ASN A 127 -7.12 -23.17 -0.12
C ASN A 127 -7.01 -22.50 1.26
N MET A 128 -5.90 -21.80 1.53
CA MET A 128 -5.67 -21.11 2.80
C MET A 128 -6.69 -19.99 3.06
N LEU A 129 -7.12 -19.27 2.01
CA LEU A 129 -8.16 -18.24 2.12
C LEU A 129 -9.52 -18.85 2.46
N ASN A 130 -9.87 -19.99 1.84
CA ASN A 130 -11.10 -20.72 2.16
C ASN A 130 -11.11 -21.30 3.57
N GLU A 131 -9.98 -21.83 4.07
CA GLU A 131 -9.86 -22.29 5.47
C GLU A 131 -10.20 -21.17 6.47
N TRP A 132 -9.95 -19.93 6.11
CA TRP A 132 -10.27 -18.76 6.92
C TRP A 132 -11.62 -18.12 6.58
N ASN A 133 -12.41 -18.76 5.71
CA ASN A 133 -13.71 -18.27 5.23
C ASN A 133 -13.63 -16.85 4.64
N ALA A 134 -12.54 -16.52 3.96
CA ALA A 134 -12.44 -15.27 3.24
C ALA A 134 -13.36 -15.25 2.03
N ASN A 135 -13.99 -14.10 1.78
CA ASN A 135 -14.82 -13.86 0.60
C ASN A 135 -14.11 -12.99 -0.42
N TYR A 136 -13.28 -12.06 0.05
CA TYR A 136 -12.55 -11.11 -0.79
C TYR A 136 -11.10 -10.95 -0.36
N VAL A 137 -10.26 -10.55 -1.31
CA VAL A 137 -8.88 -10.12 -1.06
C VAL A 137 -8.72 -8.70 -1.55
N VAL A 138 -8.12 -7.83 -0.74
CA VAL A 138 -7.79 -6.45 -1.12
C VAL A 138 -6.28 -6.30 -1.14
N ILE A 139 -5.78 -5.75 -2.25
CA ILE A 139 -4.39 -5.32 -2.39
C ILE A 139 -4.29 -3.85 -2.75
N PHE A 140 -3.19 -3.25 -2.37
CA PHE A 140 -2.84 -1.86 -2.68
C PHE A 140 -1.55 -1.81 -3.48
N ILE A 141 -1.60 -1.23 -4.67
CA ILE A 141 -0.47 -1.11 -5.59
C ILE A 141 -0.18 0.37 -5.84
N THR A 142 1.09 0.71 -5.95
CA THR A 142 1.51 2.04 -6.38
C THR A 142 2.19 1.96 -7.74
N ALA A 143 1.77 2.82 -8.65
CA ALA A 143 2.35 2.90 -9.98
C ALA A 143 2.48 4.35 -10.44
N GLU A 144 3.40 4.58 -11.34
CA GLU A 144 3.52 5.82 -12.09
C GLU A 144 3.31 5.50 -13.58
N ARG A 145 2.29 6.11 -14.19
CA ARG A 145 2.04 6.01 -15.63
C ARG A 145 2.92 7.01 -16.35
N LEU A 146 3.75 6.52 -17.27
CA LEU A 146 4.70 7.32 -18.02
C LEU A 146 4.06 7.95 -19.26
N GLU A 147 4.47 9.20 -19.56
CA GLU A 147 4.06 9.88 -20.78
C GLU A 147 4.89 9.36 -21.96
N ASN A 148 4.22 9.01 -23.06
CA ASN A 148 4.79 8.81 -24.40
C ASN A 148 6.14 8.08 -24.48
N PHE A 149 6.35 7.07 -23.61
CA PHE A 149 7.61 6.34 -23.55
C PHE A 149 7.75 5.27 -24.65
N SER A 150 6.68 4.92 -25.32
CA SER A 150 6.67 3.87 -26.34
C SER A 150 6.24 4.40 -27.71
N ASN A 151 7.03 4.11 -28.74
CA ASN A 151 6.68 4.34 -30.15
C ASN A 151 5.53 3.41 -30.62
N SER A 152 5.18 2.39 -29.84
CA SER A 152 4.10 1.43 -30.13
C SER A 152 2.72 1.91 -29.69
N GLY A 153 2.62 3.01 -28.93
CA GLY A 153 1.36 3.48 -28.35
C GLY A 153 0.93 2.71 -27.09
N GLU A 154 1.74 1.76 -26.61
CA GLU A 154 1.49 1.05 -25.36
C GLU A 154 1.77 1.96 -24.15
N ARG A 155 0.92 1.84 -23.14
CA ARG A 155 1.09 2.56 -21.88
C ARG A 155 2.11 1.84 -21.02
N LEU A 156 3.14 2.56 -20.58
CA LEU A 156 4.17 2.05 -19.70
C LEU A 156 3.98 2.55 -18.28
N TYR A 157 4.36 1.69 -17.33
CA TYR A 157 4.25 1.94 -15.91
C TYR A 157 5.57 1.63 -15.19
N VAL A 158 5.82 2.35 -14.11
CA VAL A 158 6.85 2.03 -13.11
C VAL A 158 6.13 1.72 -11.82
N LEU A 159 6.42 0.57 -11.20
CA LEU A 159 5.85 0.18 -9.92
C LEU A 159 6.77 0.59 -8.77
N GLY A 160 6.15 0.67 -7.60
CA GLY A 160 6.87 0.75 -6.34
C GLY A 160 7.02 2.17 -5.80
N LYS A 161 6.43 2.41 -4.65
CA LYS A 161 6.68 3.47 -3.66
C LYS A 161 5.76 3.28 -2.44
N GLY A 162 5.54 2.02 -2.01
CA GLY A 162 4.86 1.74 -0.75
C GLY A 162 3.62 0.87 -0.85
N GLY A 163 3.23 0.39 -2.03
CA GLY A 163 2.18 -0.61 -2.20
C GLY A 163 2.64 -2.02 -1.83
N ASP A 164 1.77 -3.00 -2.01
CA ASP A 164 2.04 -4.40 -1.65
C ASP A 164 3.15 -5.02 -2.51
N GLU A 165 3.34 -4.52 -3.75
CA GLU A 165 4.47 -4.87 -4.59
C GLU A 165 5.82 -4.56 -3.92
N THR A 166 5.91 -3.44 -3.22
CA THR A 166 7.11 -3.03 -2.48
C THR A 166 7.19 -3.72 -1.12
N LYS A 167 6.04 -3.97 -0.49
CA LYS A 167 5.95 -4.66 0.81
C LYS A 167 6.27 -6.15 0.68
N ALA A 168 6.33 -6.71 -0.52
CA ALA A 168 6.68 -8.11 -0.76
C ALA A 168 7.97 -8.52 -0.04
N GLN A 169 8.98 -7.66 0.05
CA GLN A 169 10.21 -7.91 0.83
C GLN A 169 9.92 -8.23 2.32
N TRP A 170 8.91 -7.59 2.90
CA TRP A 170 8.49 -7.84 4.28
C TRP A 170 7.69 -9.13 4.38
N PHE A 171 6.79 -9.40 3.41
CA PHE A 171 6.05 -10.66 3.38
C PHE A 171 7.00 -11.86 3.34
N ILE A 172 8.05 -11.82 2.50
CA ILE A 172 9.05 -12.88 2.37
C ILE A 172 9.78 -13.10 3.71
N ARG A 173 10.25 -12.02 4.36
CA ARG A 173 10.94 -12.11 5.65
C ARG A 173 10.04 -12.63 6.76
N ILE A 174 8.80 -12.15 6.85
CA ILE A 174 7.81 -12.58 7.86
C ILE A 174 7.39 -14.04 7.62
N ALA A 175 7.22 -14.45 6.38
CA ALA A 175 6.94 -15.84 6.03
C ALA A 175 8.12 -16.79 6.35
N GLY A 176 9.34 -16.24 6.44
CA GLY A 176 10.57 -17.00 6.65
C GLY A 176 11.07 -17.70 5.38
N LEU A 177 10.83 -17.06 4.20
CA LEU A 177 11.21 -17.58 2.90
C LEU A 177 12.54 -16.96 2.40
N PRO A 178 13.28 -17.65 1.51
CA PRO A 178 14.51 -17.12 0.93
C PRO A 178 14.23 -15.92 0.02
N ILE A 179 14.78 -14.77 0.34
CA ILE A 179 14.47 -13.51 -0.36
C ILE A 179 14.87 -13.55 -1.85
N GLN A 180 15.95 -14.27 -2.17
CA GLN A 180 16.48 -14.39 -3.53
C GLN A 180 15.57 -15.17 -4.49
N GLU A 181 14.64 -15.95 -3.97
CA GLU A 181 13.69 -16.68 -4.79
C GLU A 181 12.59 -15.74 -5.35
N TYR A 182 12.32 -14.63 -4.69
CA TYR A 182 11.19 -13.75 -4.99
C TYR A 182 11.59 -12.34 -5.44
N LEU A 183 12.80 -11.90 -5.11
CA LEU A 183 13.31 -10.58 -5.47
C LEU A 183 14.58 -10.71 -6.31
N HIS A 184 14.86 -9.67 -7.10
CA HIS A 184 16.13 -9.53 -7.81
C HIS A 184 17.29 -9.26 -6.85
N SER A 185 18.49 -9.16 -7.38
CA SER A 185 19.75 -8.99 -6.61
C SER A 185 19.86 -7.66 -5.85
N ASP A 186 18.99 -6.70 -6.10
CA ASP A 186 18.83 -5.46 -5.32
C ASP A 186 18.02 -5.67 -4.02
N PHE A 187 17.44 -6.87 -3.81
CA PHE A 187 16.58 -7.24 -2.69
C PHE A 187 15.33 -6.37 -2.53
N PHE A 188 14.91 -5.73 -3.58
CA PHE A 188 13.78 -4.81 -3.60
C PHE A 188 12.83 -5.05 -4.79
N THR A 189 13.37 -5.16 -6.01
CA THR A 189 12.57 -5.37 -7.22
C THR A 189 12.04 -6.80 -7.26
N ILE A 190 10.73 -6.95 -7.40
CA ILE A 190 10.06 -8.26 -7.54
C ILE A 190 10.51 -8.94 -8.83
N ASN A 191 10.77 -10.24 -8.76
CA ASN A 191 11.24 -11.02 -9.89
C ASN A 191 10.10 -11.82 -10.56
N ASN A 192 10.42 -12.51 -11.65
CA ASN A 192 9.46 -13.31 -12.39
C ASN A 192 8.87 -14.48 -11.58
N ASN A 193 9.60 -15.02 -10.60
CA ASN A 193 9.06 -16.09 -9.76
C ASN A 193 7.93 -15.55 -8.87
N LEU A 194 8.12 -14.40 -8.23
CA LEU A 194 7.03 -13.77 -7.47
C LEU A 194 5.84 -13.49 -8.38
N LEU A 195 6.06 -12.80 -9.50
CA LEU A 195 4.98 -12.38 -10.40
C LEU A 195 4.19 -13.54 -10.99
N ASN A 196 4.87 -14.62 -11.40
CA ASN A 196 4.24 -15.70 -12.15
C ASN A 196 3.71 -16.83 -11.27
N ASN A 197 4.28 -17.04 -10.08
CA ASN A 197 4.05 -18.25 -9.30
C ASN A 197 3.40 -17.99 -7.94
N THR A 198 3.19 -16.75 -7.54
CA THR A 198 2.54 -16.45 -6.26
C THR A 198 1.16 -15.83 -6.44
N LEU A 199 0.30 -16.01 -5.42
CA LEU A 199 -1.03 -15.39 -5.40
C LEU A 199 -0.95 -13.87 -5.52
N LEU A 200 -0.05 -13.22 -4.75
CA LEU A 200 0.18 -11.78 -4.84
C LEU A 200 0.62 -11.36 -6.24
N GLY A 201 1.59 -12.06 -6.82
CA GLY A 201 2.10 -11.76 -8.16
C GLY A 201 1.00 -11.80 -9.22
N LYS A 202 0.10 -12.79 -9.12
CA LYS A 202 -1.06 -12.91 -10.02
C LYS A 202 -2.13 -11.85 -9.80
N MET A 203 -2.19 -11.24 -8.62
CA MET A 203 -3.07 -10.10 -8.34
C MET A 203 -2.47 -8.75 -8.79
N ILE A 204 -1.15 -8.64 -8.93
CA ILE A 204 -0.52 -7.43 -9.48
C ILE A 204 -0.87 -7.33 -10.97
N PRO A 205 -1.60 -6.27 -11.41
CA PRO A 205 -2.12 -6.18 -12.78
C PRO A 205 -1.08 -5.65 -13.78
N TYR A 206 0.19 -6.03 -13.60
CA TYR A 206 1.31 -5.52 -14.37
C TYR A 206 2.37 -6.59 -14.63
N THR A 207 2.85 -6.65 -15.87
CA THR A 207 3.94 -7.55 -16.30
C THR A 207 5.15 -6.73 -16.76
N PRO A 208 6.38 -7.04 -16.29
CA PRO A 208 7.58 -6.35 -16.73
C PRO A 208 7.93 -6.71 -18.17
N ILE A 209 8.24 -5.71 -18.98
CA ILE A 209 8.62 -5.90 -20.39
C ILE A 209 10.06 -5.46 -20.68
N ALA A 210 10.63 -4.58 -19.88
CA ALA A 210 11.98 -4.07 -20.06
C ALA A 210 12.52 -3.46 -18.75
N TYR A 211 13.81 -3.20 -18.73
CA TYR A 211 14.53 -2.48 -17.68
C TYR A 211 15.26 -1.29 -18.29
N TYR A 212 14.96 -0.10 -17.82
CA TYR A 212 15.42 1.15 -18.38
C TYR A 212 16.59 1.74 -17.60
N ASP A 213 17.65 2.09 -18.29
CA ASP A 213 18.79 2.81 -17.75
C ASP A 213 18.62 4.31 -17.99
N GLN A 214 18.38 5.06 -16.91
CA GLN A 214 18.24 6.51 -17.00
C GLN A 214 19.50 7.24 -17.45
N SER A 215 20.67 6.64 -17.24
CA SER A 215 21.94 7.28 -17.57
C SER A 215 22.28 7.24 -19.07
N THR A 216 21.88 6.15 -19.73
CA THR A 216 22.15 5.93 -21.17
C THR A 216 20.93 6.10 -22.04
N GLY A 217 19.70 6.10 -21.47
CA GLY A 217 18.46 6.13 -22.21
C GLY A 217 18.11 4.80 -22.91
N GLN A 218 18.81 3.72 -22.59
CA GLN A 218 18.61 2.41 -23.23
C GLN A 218 17.75 1.49 -22.38
N SER A 219 17.02 0.58 -23.04
CA SER A 219 16.23 -0.46 -22.39
C SER A 219 16.79 -1.85 -22.68
N TRP A 220 16.69 -2.74 -21.70
CA TRP A 220 17.17 -4.11 -21.73
C TRP A 220 16.05 -5.08 -21.35
N THR A 221 16.14 -6.30 -21.83
CA THR A 221 15.15 -7.34 -21.47
C THR A 221 15.46 -8.04 -20.15
N GLU A 222 16.70 -7.94 -19.68
CA GLU A 222 17.17 -8.59 -18.45
C GLU A 222 17.35 -7.55 -17.34
N PHE A 223 17.02 -7.95 -16.11
CA PHE A 223 17.24 -7.12 -14.93
C PHE A 223 18.73 -6.83 -14.72
N ARG A 224 19.01 -5.58 -14.40
CA ARG A 224 20.32 -5.11 -13.91
C ARG A 224 20.13 -4.17 -12.72
N PRO A 225 20.95 -4.27 -11.66
CA PRO A 225 20.86 -3.37 -10.53
C PRO A 225 20.96 -1.89 -10.95
N GLY A 226 20.04 -1.06 -10.44
CA GLY A 226 19.98 0.36 -10.75
C GLY A 226 19.15 0.72 -11.99
N PHE A 227 18.66 -0.27 -12.73
CA PHE A 227 17.75 -0.05 -13.85
C PHE A 227 16.30 -0.04 -13.36
N ILE A 228 15.46 0.78 -14.01
CA ILE A 228 14.04 0.92 -13.67
C ILE A 228 13.25 -0.12 -14.46
N PRO A 229 12.51 -1.02 -13.80
CA PRO A 229 11.63 -1.94 -14.49
C PRO A 229 10.43 -1.20 -15.09
N LEU A 230 10.17 -1.45 -16.37
CA LEU A 230 9.04 -0.93 -17.12
C LEU A 230 8.00 -2.02 -17.29
N TYR A 231 6.76 -1.68 -16.97
CA TYR A 231 5.63 -2.62 -16.98
C TYR A 231 4.57 -2.20 -17.98
N VAL A 232 3.81 -3.19 -18.45
CA VAL A 232 2.54 -3.01 -19.14
C VAL A 232 1.41 -3.56 -18.28
N GLU A 233 0.21 -3.07 -18.49
CA GLU A 233 -0.98 -3.58 -17.82
C GLU A 233 -1.29 -5.00 -18.31
N ASP A 234 -1.48 -5.93 -17.36
CA ASP A 234 -1.76 -7.34 -17.61
C ASP A 234 -2.58 -7.93 -16.46
N ILE A 235 -3.89 -7.92 -16.61
CA ILE A 235 -4.82 -8.40 -15.58
C ILE A 235 -5.00 -9.91 -15.70
N GLN A 236 -4.47 -10.67 -14.74
CA GLN A 236 -4.45 -12.15 -14.76
C GLN A 236 -5.79 -12.78 -14.34
N TYR A 237 -6.50 -12.20 -13.37
CA TYR A 237 -7.70 -12.80 -12.76
C TYR A 237 -8.98 -12.16 -13.27
N MET A 238 -9.32 -12.45 -14.52
CA MET A 238 -10.57 -12.01 -15.18
C MET A 238 -11.52 -13.18 -15.48
N SER A 239 -11.06 -14.42 -15.39
CA SER A 239 -11.82 -15.62 -15.77
C SER A 239 -12.64 -16.16 -14.61
N GLU A 240 -13.83 -16.69 -14.91
CA GLU A 240 -14.66 -17.46 -13.98
C GLU A 240 -14.00 -18.78 -13.50
N ASN A 241 -12.95 -19.23 -14.20
CA ASN A 241 -12.20 -20.45 -13.85
C ASN A 241 -10.94 -20.15 -13.05
N SER A 242 -10.72 -18.88 -12.63
CA SER A 242 -9.58 -18.50 -11.81
C SER A 242 -9.90 -18.63 -10.31
N PRO A 243 -8.90 -18.86 -9.44
CA PRO A 243 -9.10 -18.93 -7.98
C PRO A 243 -9.66 -17.64 -7.40
N LEU A 244 -9.31 -16.51 -8.02
CA LEU A 244 -9.79 -15.17 -7.68
C LEU A 244 -10.35 -14.50 -8.94
N LYS A 245 -11.21 -13.50 -8.75
CA LYS A 245 -11.75 -12.66 -9.82
C LYS A 245 -11.67 -11.20 -9.42
N LEU A 246 -11.09 -10.35 -10.25
CA LEU A 246 -11.11 -8.90 -10.05
C LEU A 246 -12.55 -8.39 -10.18
N VAL A 247 -13.10 -7.85 -9.10
CA VAL A 247 -14.49 -7.34 -9.04
C VAL A 247 -14.56 -5.82 -8.89
N TYR A 248 -13.48 -5.19 -8.45
CA TYR A 248 -13.38 -3.74 -8.36
C TYR A 248 -11.95 -3.27 -8.50
N SER A 249 -11.78 -2.16 -9.19
CA SER A 249 -10.55 -1.38 -9.28
C SER A 249 -10.84 0.09 -8.99
N SER A 250 -9.97 0.72 -8.21
CA SER A 250 -10.15 2.11 -7.80
C SER A 250 -9.98 3.11 -8.96
N PRO A 251 -10.48 4.36 -8.83
CA PRO A 251 -10.52 5.33 -9.93
C PRO A 251 -9.18 5.63 -10.59
N SER A 252 -8.08 5.67 -9.83
CA SER A 252 -6.75 5.93 -10.41
C SER A 252 -6.32 4.86 -11.41
N PHE A 253 -6.75 3.59 -11.23
CA PHE A 253 -6.48 2.53 -12.19
C PHE A 253 -7.26 2.72 -13.50
N ASN A 254 -8.51 3.16 -13.39
CA ASN A 254 -9.42 3.28 -14.53
C ASN A 254 -9.29 4.60 -15.32
N ASN A 255 -8.53 5.54 -14.79
CA ASN A 255 -8.40 6.84 -15.41
C ASN A 255 -7.21 6.88 -16.40
N ASP A 256 -7.26 7.78 -17.40
CA ASP A 256 -6.24 7.88 -18.46
C ASP A 256 -5.13 8.91 -18.18
N LYS A 257 -5.11 9.50 -16.97
CA LYS A 257 -4.12 10.54 -16.63
C LYS A 257 -2.76 9.93 -16.38
N ASN A 258 -1.73 10.60 -16.89
CA ASN A 258 -0.34 10.27 -16.58
C ASN A 258 0.03 10.69 -15.15
N GLY A 259 1.07 10.08 -14.60
CA GLY A 259 1.59 10.38 -13.28
C GLY A 259 1.32 9.30 -12.23
N SER A 260 1.43 9.69 -10.97
CA SER A 260 1.35 8.79 -9.82
C SER A 260 -0.06 8.29 -9.56
N MET A 261 -0.20 7.00 -9.26
CA MET A 261 -1.46 6.32 -9.01
C MET A 261 -1.39 5.51 -7.71
N ASN A 262 -2.39 5.72 -6.85
CA ASN A 262 -2.70 4.88 -5.70
C ASN A 262 -3.83 3.93 -6.12
N ILE A 263 -3.52 2.66 -6.32
CA ILE A 263 -4.44 1.68 -6.89
C ILE A 263 -4.88 0.71 -5.81
N VAL A 264 -6.17 0.59 -5.58
CA VAL A 264 -6.76 -0.42 -4.71
C VAL A 264 -7.58 -1.38 -5.55
N LEU A 265 -7.29 -2.67 -5.43
CA LEU A 265 -7.97 -3.73 -6.17
C LEU A 265 -8.67 -4.67 -5.21
N VAL A 266 -9.91 -5.04 -5.54
CA VAL A 266 -10.71 -6.00 -4.78
C VAL A 266 -10.94 -7.23 -5.65
N TYR A 267 -10.52 -8.38 -5.14
CA TYR A 267 -10.72 -9.68 -5.76
C TYR A 267 -11.73 -10.49 -4.97
N GLU A 268 -12.72 -11.03 -5.63
CA GLU A 268 -13.63 -12.03 -5.07
C GLU A 268 -12.96 -13.40 -5.12
N ILE A 269 -13.08 -14.16 -4.03
CA ILE A 269 -12.60 -15.53 -3.98
C ILE A 269 -13.64 -16.42 -4.64
N ASN A 270 -13.25 -17.15 -5.66
CA ASN A 270 -14.16 -18.00 -6.42
C ASN A 270 -14.56 -19.24 -5.61
N PRO A 271 -15.79 -19.34 -5.12
CA PRO A 271 -16.21 -20.49 -4.31
C PRO A 271 -16.33 -21.79 -5.12
N ASN A 272 -16.38 -21.69 -6.44
CA ASN A 272 -16.54 -22.82 -7.34
C ASN A 272 -15.22 -23.23 -8.01
N TYR A 273 -14.10 -22.61 -7.63
CA TYR A 273 -12.81 -22.99 -8.17
C TYR A 273 -12.42 -24.39 -7.72
N VAL A 274 -11.96 -25.19 -8.65
CA VAL A 274 -11.50 -26.55 -8.40
C VAL A 274 -10.01 -26.60 -8.70
N VAL A 275 -9.23 -26.90 -7.67
CA VAL A 275 -7.79 -27.17 -7.84
C VAL A 275 -7.65 -28.38 -8.74
N LEU A 276 -7.16 -28.17 -9.95
CA LEU A 276 -6.83 -29.26 -10.85
C LEU A 276 -5.57 -29.91 -10.29
N ASN A 277 -5.73 -31.05 -9.60
CA ASN A 277 -4.59 -31.86 -9.18
C ASN A 277 -3.74 -32.12 -10.41
N SER A 278 -2.58 -31.47 -10.51
CA SER A 278 -1.55 -31.85 -11.47
C SER A 278 -1.07 -33.26 -11.08
N PRO A 279 -1.01 -34.18 -12.02
CA PRO A 279 -0.62 -35.55 -11.76
C PRO A 279 0.82 -35.68 -11.24
#